data_b022a682dbd77e0d9ddf29e1d9e73765
#
_entry.id   b022a682dbd77e0d9ddf29e1d9e73765
#
_cell.length_a   1.000
_cell.length_b   1.000
_cell.length_c   1.000
_cell.angle_alpha   90.00
_cell.angle_beta   90.00
_cell.angle_gamma   90.00
#
_symmetry.space_group_name_H-M   'P 1'
#
loop_
_entity.id
_entity.type
_entity.pdbx_description
1 polymer ?
#
loop_
_entity_poly.entity_id
_entity_poly.type
_entity_poly.pdbx_seq_one_letter_code
_entity_poly.pdbx_strand_id
1 'polypeptide(L)'
;MGAHEDEFEACFRDQWMSTLGETEDARLLYFMRLTHGTGRAYNFVTLTAVRDGAAWERLVWRLQRGDLRSLARSLDQLRWDVTSKALAPAEWSPLQDVDFAHVPTDGGDHDLTLFMEDTAWPHAGMLEEYLEAARDNYAPSLAEGRHGGRSLLELQAVFTPAWGAAARHREVVLWQKVTRPSGLLGLLTTEVPAEHRAPGTWMHDALRVRDDWESRMLRTASWSPLF
;
A
#
# COMPACT_ATOMS: atom_id res chain seq x y z
N MET A 1 16.16 18.61 0.17
CA MET A 1 15.23 17.53 -0.12
C MET A 1 14.13 17.94 -1.09
N GLY A 2 13.45 19.04 -0.96
CA GLY A 2 12.38 19.44 -1.87
C GLY A 2 12.78 19.73 -3.32
N ALA A 3 14.05 19.86 -3.63
CA ALA A 3 14.50 20.25 -4.97
C ALA A 3 14.33 19.18 -6.06
N HIS A 4 14.17 17.89 -5.68
CA HIS A 4 14.11 16.78 -6.63
C HIS A 4 12.78 16.01 -6.61
N GLU A 5 11.81 16.45 -5.80
CA GLU A 5 10.53 15.74 -5.70
C GLU A 5 9.73 15.78 -6.99
N ASP A 6 9.63 16.96 -7.58
CA ASP A 6 8.88 17.14 -8.82
C ASP A 6 9.55 16.40 -9.99
N GLU A 7 10.88 16.38 -10.00
CA GLU A 7 11.65 15.60 -10.97
C GLU A 7 11.46 14.08 -10.79
N PHE A 8 11.47 13.62 -9.54
CA PHE A 8 11.24 12.21 -9.22
C PHE A 8 9.82 11.78 -9.62
N GLU A 9 8.83 12.57 -9.28
CA GLU A 9 7.44 12.31 -9.64
C GLU A 9 7.24 12.33 -11.17
N ALA A 10 7.80 13.32 -11.85
CA ALA A 10 7.76 13.41 -13.32
C ALA A 10 8.43 12.19 -13.98
N CYS A 11 9.57 11.73 -13.44
CA CYS A 11 10.23 10.53 -13.94
C CYS A 11 9.37 9.27 -13.81
N PHE A 12 8.62 9.14 -12.72
CA PHE A 12 7.68 8.03 -12.53
C PHE A 12 6.49 8.13 -13.47
N ARG A 13 5.88 9.31 -13.59
CA ARG A 13 4.72 9.53 -14.45
C ARG A 13 5.05 9.37 -15.93
N ASP A 14 6.10 10.05 -16.40
CA ASP A 14 6.37 10.24 -17.82
C ASP A 14 7.24 9.13 -18.43
N GLN A 15 7.99 8.40 -17.59
CA GLN A 15 8.92 7.38 -18.07
C GLN A 15 8.68 6.00 -17.44
N TRP A 16 8.69 5.92 -16.09
CA TRP A 16 8.61 4.63 -15.40
C TRP A 16 7.31 3.88 -15.71
N MET A 17 6.18 4.57 -15.56
CA MET A 17 4.85 3.99 -15.76
C MET A 17 4.64 3.49 -17.19
N SER A 18 4.94 4.33 -18.21
CA SER A 18 4.82 3.97 -19.62
C SER A 18 5.75 2.81 -19.98
N THR A 19 7.00 2.83 -19.48
CA THR A 19 7.98 1.78 -19.77
C THR A 19 7.60 0.42 -19.14
N LEU A 20 7.00 0.42 -17.95
CA LEU A 20 6.42 -0.80 -17.39
C LEU A 20 5.23 -1.29 -18.23
N GLY A 21 4.50 -0.36 -18.85
CA GLY A 21 3.38 -0.63 -19.74
C GLY A 21 3.75 -1.29 -21.07
N GLU A 22 5.00 -1.19 -21.53
CA GLU A 22 5.46 -1.80 -22.79
C GLU A 22 5.47 -3.33 -22.78
N THR A 23 5.48 -3.93 -21.60
CA THR A 23 5.44 -5.38 -21.44
C THR A 23 4.29 -5.78 -20.53
N GLU A 24 3.93 -7.05 -20.52
CA GLU A 24 2.96 -7.60 -19.58
C GLU A 24 3.61 -8.13 -18.29
N ASP A 25 4.84 -7.75 -18.01
CA ASP A 25 5.58 -8.26 -16.85
C ASP A 25 5.25 -7.51 -15.56
N ALA A 26 4.99 -6.21 -15.65
CA ALA A 26 4.73 -5.37 -14.48
C ALA A 26 3.82 -4.18 -14.78
N ARG A 27 3.18 -3.64 -13.75
CA ARG A 27 2.39 -2.39 -13.79
C ARG A 27 2.62 -1.60 -12.51
N LEU A 28 2.81 -0.29 -12.64
CA LEU A 28 2.66 0.61 -11.51
C LEU A 28 1.19 0.62 -11.12
N LEU A 29 0.87 0.32 -9.88
CA LEU A 29 -0.51 0.37 -9.38
C LEU A 29 -0.79 1.69 -8.68
N TYR A 30 0.10 2.09 -7.79
CA TYR A 30 -0.05 3.30 -7.02
C TYR A 30 1.25 4.09 -6.97
N PHE A 31 1.12 5.40 -7.10
CA PHE A 31 2.15 6.36 -6.74
C PHE A 31 1.55 7.32 -5.70
N MET A 32 2.14 7.32 -4.53
CA MET A 32 1.59 8.02 -3.38
C MET A 32 2.64 8.85 -2.66
N ARG A 33 2.17 9.91 -2.01
CA ARG A 33 2.95 10.72 -1.07
C ARG A 33 2.50 10.43 0.35
N LEU A 34 3.41 10.38 1.31
CA LEU A 34 3.05 10.48 2.71
C LEU A 34 2.37 11.82 2.98
N THR A 35 1.25 11.80 3.70
CA THR A 35 0.57 13.04 4.06
C THR A 35 1.37 13.78 5.11
N HIS A 36 1.30 15.11 5.07
CA HIS A 36 2.00 15.95 6.02
C HIS A 36 1.65 15.60 7.47
N GLY A 37 2.66 15.47 8.32
CA GLY A 37 2.49 15.19 9.75
C GLY A 37 2.28 13.73 10.12
N THR A 38 2.29 12.80 9.16
CA THR A 38 2.07 11.37 9.41
C THR A 38 3.31 10.50 9.17
N GLY A 39 4.48 11.06 9.22
CA GLY A 39 5.74 10.36 8.99
C GLY A 39 6.82 11.32 8.51
N ARG A 40 7.79 10.80 7.76
CA ARG A 40 8.81 11.64 7.12
C ARG A 40 8.15 12.50 6.05
N ALA A 41 8.33 13.81 6.12
CA ALA A 41 7.87 14.72 5.08
C ALA A 41 8.54 14.36 3.74
N TYR A 42 7.76 14.49 2.65
CA TYR A 42 8.25 14.34 1.28
C TYR A 42 8.66 12.92 0.85
N ASN A 43 8.20 11.91 1.53
CA ASN A 43 8.41 10.53 1.10
C ASN A 43 7.35 10.08 0.11
N PHE A 44 7.78 9.23 -0.81
CA PHE A 44 6.91 8.55 -1.75
C PHE A 44 6.78 7.07 -1.38
N VAL A 45 5.63 6.51 -1.68
CA VAL A 45 5.36 5.08 -1.63
C VAL A 45 4.81 4.66 -2.99
N THR A 46 5.42 3.65 -3.57
CA THR A 46 4.95 3.07 -4.83
C THR A 46 4.58 1.61 -4.63
N LEU A 47 3.49 1.19 -5.25
CA LEU A 47 3.13 -0.22 -5.35
C LEU A 47 3.16 -0.63 -6.82
N THR A 48 3.98 -1.63 -7.13
CA THR A 48 4.12 -2.18 -8.47
C THR A 48 3.73 -3.65 -8.44
N ALA A 49 2.76 -4.04 -9.27
CA ALA A 49 2.46 -5.44 -9.49
C ALA A 49 3.45 -6.04 -10.48
N VAL A 50 3.87 -7.26 -10.20
CA VAL A 50 4.69 -8.08 -11.09
C VAL A 50 3.98 -9.40 -11.30
N ARG A 51 3.88 -9.85 -12.54
CA ARG A 51 3.05 -11.01 -12.94
C ARG A 51 3.43 -12.30 -12.19
N ASP A 52 4.72 -12.59 -12.15
CA ASP A 52 5.28 -13.79 -11.53
C ASP A 52 6.78 -13.65 -11.26
N GLY A 53 7.40 -14.69 -10.72
CA GLY A 53 8.83 -14.71 -10.44
C GLY A 53 9.72 -14.56 -11.68
N ALA A 54 9.30 -15.08 -12.84
CA ALA A 54 10.07 -14.94 -14.07
C ALA A 54 9.99 -13.51 -14.61
N ALA A 55 8.85 -12.85 -14.50
CA ALA A 55 8.68 -11.43 -14.81
C ALA A 55 9.52 -10.56 -13.88
N TRP A 56 9.59 -10.92 -12.59
CA TRP A 56 10.49 -10.26 -11.64
C TRP A 56 11.96 -10.37 -12.05
N GLU A 57 12.40 -11.56 -12.43
CA GLU A 57 13.79 -11.78 -12.89
C GLU A 57 14.10 -10.94 -14.13
N ARG A 58 13.19 -10.90 -15.13
CA ARG A 58 13.33 -10.07 -16.32
C ARG A 58 13.40 -8.58 -15.98
N LEU A 59 12.52 -8.11 -15.10
CA LEU A 59 12.52 -6.71 -14.66
C LEU A 59 13.82 -6.33 -13.96
N VAL A 60 14.31 -7.16 -13.04
CA VAL A 60 15.60 -6.95 -12.36
C VAL A 60 16.76 -6.92 -13.36
N TRP A 61 16.74 -7.81 -14.35
CA TRP A 61 17.77 -7.82 -15.39
C TRP A 61 17.74 -6.54 -16.24
N ARG A 62 16.53 -6.08 -16.65
CA ARG A 62 16.34 -4.83 -17.40
C ARG A 62 16.89 -3.63 -16.63
N LEU A 63 16.62 -3.55 -15.32
CA LEU A 63 17.07 -2.47 -14.45
C LEU A 63 18.59 -2.48 -14.21
N GLN A 64 19.18 -3.65 -14.08
CA GLN A 64 20.60 -3.75 -13.72
C GLN A 64 21.54 -3.73 -14.94
N ARG A 65 21.14 -4.35 -16.04
CA ARG A 65 22.00 -4.63 -17.21
C ARG A 65 21.36 -4.33 -18.55
N GLY A 66 20.01 -4.19 -18.60
CA GLY A 66 19.27 -4.00 -19.82
C GLY A 66 18.95 -2.52 -20.12
N ASP A 67 17.89 -2.35 -20.86
CA ASP A 67 17.39 -1.08 -21.41
C ASP A 67 16.95 -0.08 -20.33
N LEU A 68 16.47 -0.55 -19.17
CA LEU A 68 16.03 0.31 -18.06
C LEU A 68 17.18 0.80 -17.16
N ARG A 69 18.40 0.40 -17.42
CA ARG A 69 19.55 0.75 -16.57
C ARG A 69 19.77 2.27 -16.46
N SER A 70 19.61 3.01 -17.54
CA SER A 70 19.77 4.48 -17.48
C SER A 70 18.67 5.13 -16.67
N LEU A 71 17.42 4.71 -16.83
CA LEU A 71 16.29 5.18 -16.06
C LEU A 71 16.45 4.88 -14.56
N ALA A 72 16.85 3.66 -14.21
CA ALA A 72 17.14 3.29 -12.84
C ALA A 72 18.21 4.20 -12.20
N ARG A 73 19.28 4.49 -12.93
CA ARG A 73 20.34 5.41 -12.47
C ARG A 73 19.85 6.85 -12.29
N SER A 74 18.99 7.34 -13.18
CA SER A 74 18.41 8.67 -13.04
C SER A 74 17.54 8.74 -11.79
N LEU A 75 16.72 7.73 -11.53
CA LEU A 75 15.94 7.64 -10.30
C LEU A 75 16.82 7.57 -9.04
N ASP A 76 17.92 6.82 -9.09
CA ASP A 76 18.85 6.71 -7.96
C ASP A 76 19.59 8.02 -7.65
N GLN A 77 19.72 8.94 -8.61
CA GLN A 77 20.25 10.28 -8.37
C GLN A 77 19.26 11.21 -7.67
N LEU A 78 17.96 10.92 -7.76
CA LEU A 78 16.88 11.73 -7.19
C LEU A 78 16.44 11.26 -5.79
N ARG A 79 16.94 10.12 -5.34
CA ARG A 79 16.58 9.48 -4.06
C ARG A 79 17.81 8.99 -3.33
N TRP A 80 17.77 8.94 -2.03
CA TRP A 80 18.90 8.43 -1.23
C TRP A 80 18.56 7.34 -0.23
N ASP A 81 17.31 7.21 0.14
CA ASP A 81 16.89 6.19 1.10
C ASP A 81 15.72 5.41 0.50
N VAL A 82 15.97 4.16 0.17
CA VAL A 82 15.00 3.30 -0.48
C VAL A 82 14.85 2.01 0.31
N THR A 83 13.64 1.75 0.75
CA THR A 83 13.26 0.43 1.27
C THR A 83 12.29 -0.22 0.32
N SER A 84 12.37 -1.53 0.18
CA SER A 84 11.44 -2.28 -0.68
C SER A 84 11.07 -3.61 -0.03
N LYS A 85 9.87 -4.08 -0.34
CA LYS A 85 9.35 -5.38 0.06
C LYS A 85 8.74 -6.05 -1.16
N ALA A 86 9.01 -7.33 -1.36
CA ALA A 86 8.19 -8.15 -2.23
C ALA A 86 7.00 -8.66 -1.41
N LEU A 87 5.81 -8.36 -1.87
CA LEU A 87 4.56 -8.68 -1.17
C LEU A 87 3.80 -9.75 -1.95
N ALA A 88 3.21 -10.70 -1.23
CA ALA A 88 2.24 -11.64 -1.76
C ALA A 88 0.86 -11.31 -1.20
N PRO A 89 -0.21 -11.26 -2.02
CA PRO A 89 -1.55 -11.08 -1.51
C PRO A 89 -1.98 -12.30 -0.67
N ALA A 90 -2.71 -12.04 0.42
CA ALA A 90 -3.39 -13.11 1.14
C ALA A 90 -4.48 -13.73 0.24
N GLU A 91 -4.80 -15.02 0.42
CA GLU A 91 -5.75 -15.75 -0.44
C GLU A 91 -7.13 -15.07 -0.57
N TRP A 92 -7.53 -14.33 0.45
CA TRP A 92 -8.79 -13.60 0.50
C TRP A 92 -8.64 -12.09 0.26
N SER A 93 -7.46 -11.61 -0.12
CA SER A 93 -7.22 -10.21 -0.43
C SER A 93 -8.14 -9.74 -1.57
N PRO A 94 -8.79 -8.58 -1.49
CA PRO A 94 -9.53 -8.02 -2.62
C PRO A 94 -8.69 -7.86 -3.88
N LEU A 95 -7.42 -7.50 -3.75
CA LEU A 95 -6.46 -7.43 -4.84
C LEU A 95 -5.63 -8.70 -4.85
N GLN A 96 -6.14 -9.77 -5.48
CA GLN A 96 -5.44 -11.03 -5.71
C GLN A 96 -4.79 -11.08 -7.08
N ASP A 97 -5.61 -10.86 -8.10
CA ASP A 97 -5.20 -10.88 -9.50
C ASP A 97 -5.32 -9.47 -10.07
N VAL A 98 -4.22 -8.96 -10.57
CA VAL A 98 -4.19 -7.67 -11.27
C VAL A 98 -4.36 -7.93 -12.76
N ASP A 99 -5.48 -7.49 -13.32
CA ASP A 99 -5.64 -7.45 -14.77
C ASP A 99 -4.83 -6.29 -15.34
N PHE A 100 -3.64 -6.61 -15.83
CA PHE A 100 -2.70 -5.63 -16.36
C PHE A 100 -3.24 -4.87 -17.59
N ALA A 101 -4.22 -5.41 -18.31
CA ALA A 101 -4.84 -4.72 -19.42
C ALA A 101 -5.72 -3.55 -18.97
N HIS A 102 -6.21 -3.58 -17.73
CA HIS A 102 -7.05 -2.54 -17.15
C HIS A 102 -6.29 -1.56 -16.24
N VAL A 103 -5.00 -1.75 -16.03
CA VAL A 103 -4.18 -0.77 -15.30
C VAL A 103 -3.67 0.27 -16.29
N PRO A 104 -3.99 1.57 -16.09
CA PRO A 104 -3.50 2.64 -16.96
C PRO A 104 -1.97 2.66 -17.05
N THR A 105 -1.45 2.93 -18.23
CA THR A 105 -0.01 3.07 -18.52
C THR A 105 0.36 4.50 -18.88
N ASP A 106 -0.61 5.38 -18.86
CA ASP A 106 -0.51 6.83 -19.03
C ASP A 106 -1.23 7.51 -17.85
N GLY A 107 -0.70 8.63 -17.39
CA GLY A 107 -1.25 9.36 -16.24
C GLY A 107 -2.47 10.21 -16.66
N GLY A 108 -3.66 9.75 -16.29
CA GLY A 108 -4.88 10.57 -16.35
C GLY A 108 -5.10 11.30 -15.03
N ASP A 109 -5.48 12.58 -15.07
CA ASP A 109 -5.76 13.34 -13.86
C ASP A 109 -7.06 12.90 -13.19
N HIS A 110 -7.01 12.73 -11.88
CA HIS A 110 -8.14 12.41 -11.02
C HIS A 110 -8.05 13.15 -9.67
N ASP A 111 -9.12 13.14 -8.91
CA ASP A 111 -9.15 13.68 -7.55
C ASP A 111 -8.20 12.88 -6.63
N LEU A 112 -7.56 13.60 -5.72
CA LEU A 112 -6.65 13.00 -4.76
C LEU A 112 -7.41 12.10 -3.79
N THR A 113 -6.93 10.90 -3.60
CA THR A 113 -7.53 9.91 -2.69
C THR A 113 -6.58 9.64 -1.52
N LEU A 114 -7.15 9.55 -0.33
CA LEU A 114 -6.41 9.16 0.87
C LEU A 114 -6.45 7.65 1.05
N PHE A 115 -5.33 7.13 1.49
CA PHE A 115 -5.17 5.72 1.88
C PHE A 115 -4.55 5.65 3.27
N MET A 116 -4.82 4.54 3.94
CA MET A 116 -4.14 4.12 5.15
C MET A 116 -3.42 2.81 4.86
N GLU A 117 -2.11 2.80 5.06
CA GLU A 117 -1.31 1.59 5.09
C GLU A 117 -1.11 1.22 6.55
N ASP A 118 -1.70 0.11 6.97
CA ASP A 118 -1.43 -0.47 8.28
C ASP A 118 -0.46 -1.63 8.13
N THR A 119 0.62 -1.59 8.87
CA THR A 119 1.51 -2.72 9.05
C THR A 119 1.29 -3.29 10.45
N ALA A 120 0.84 -4.52 10.54
CA ALA A 120 0.67 -5.25 11.78
C ALA A 120 1.75 -6.31 11.94
N TRP A 121 2.20 -6.54 13.17
CA TRP A 121 3.16 -7.59 13.52
C TRP A 121 2.48 -8.63 14.40
N PRO A 122 2.01 -9.74 13.81
CA PRO A 122 1.46 -10.85 14.57
C PRO A 122 2.49 -11.42 15.57
N HIS A 123 2.03 -11.89 16.71
CA HIS A 123 2.88 -12.63 17.65
C HIS A 123 3.60 -13.78 16.95
N ALA A 124 4.72 -14.21 17.49
CA ALA A 124 5.48 -15.33 16.94
C ALA A 124 4.60 -16.58 16.79
N GLY A 125 4.48 -17.07 15.56
CA GLY A 125 3.64 -18.23 15.22
C GLY A 125 2.16 -17.93 14.99
N MET A 126 1.70 -16.69 15.13
CA MET A 126 0.29 -16.32 15.05
C MET A 126 -0.09 -15.64 13.72
N LEU A 127 0.71 -15.79 12.68
CA LEU A 127 0.43 -15.16 11.39
C LEU A 127 -0.89 -15.65 10.77
N GLU A 128 -1.09 -16.95 10.75
CA GLU A 128 -2.28 -17.57 10.16
C GLU A 128 -3.53 -17.19 10.94
N GLU A 129 -3.47 -17.24 12.27
CA GLU A 129 -4.57 -16.83 13.15
C GLU A 129 -4.91 -15.33 13.00
N TYR A 130 -3.89 -14.49 12.78
CA TYR A 130 -4.11 -13.08 12.49
C TYR A 130 -4.82 -12.89 11.13
N LEU A 131 -4.38 -13.59 10.10
CA LEU A 131 -4.99 -13.54 8.77
C LEU A 131 -6.42 -14.05 8.78
N GLU A 132 -6.70 -15.14 9.50
CA GLU A 132 -8.06 -15.66 9.69
C GLU A 132 -8.93 -14.66 10.45
N ALA A 133 -8.45 -14.11 11.55
CA ALA A 133 -9.18 -13.10 12.31
C ALA A 133 -9.44 -11.83 11.50
N ALA A 134 -8.49 -11.41 10.66
CA ALA A 134 -8.66 -10.28 9.77
C ALA A 134 -9.71 -10.56 8.67
N ARG A 135 -9.72 -11.78 8.11
CA ARG A 135 -10.72 -12.22 7.14
C ARG A 135 -12.11 -12.28 7.75
N ASP A 136 -12.24 -12.88 8.93
CA ASP A 136 -13.53 -13.25 9.51
C ASP A 136 -14.17 -12.12 10.33
N ASN A 137 -13.37 -11.18 10.84
CA ASN A 137 -13.87 -10.10 11.69
C ASN A 137 -13.59 -8.70 11.11
N TYR A 138 -12.35 -8.41 10.72
CA TYR A 138 -11.98 -7.07 10.28
C TYR A 138 -12.61 -6.70 8.94
N ALA A 139 -12.40 -7.49 7.91
CA ALA A 139 -12.91 -7.22 6.57
C ALA A 139 -14.46 -7.13 6.56
N PRO A 140 -15.22 -8.03 7.21
CA PRO A 140 -16.66 -7.90 7.32
C PRO A 140 -17.09 -6.63 8.06
N SER A 141 -16.41 -6.25 9.16
CA SER A 141 -16.75 -5.03 9.92
C SER A 141 -16.65 -3.75 9.06
N LEU A 142 -15.63 -3.69 8.18
CA LEU A 142 -15.50 -2.59 7.22
C LEU A 142 -16.62 -2.63 6.16
N ALA A 143 -16.96 -3.81 5.65
CA ALA A 143 -18.03 -3.98 4.66
C ALA A 143 -19.40 -3.62 5.22
N GLU A 144 -19.73 -4.07 6.43
CA GLU A 144 -20.99 -3.71 7.13
C GLU A 144 -21.06 -2.22 7.40
N GLY A 145 -19.99 -1.62 7.87
CA GLY A 145 -19.88 -0.18 8.04
C GLY A 145 -20.14 0.59 6.75
N ARG A 146 -19.67 0.07 5.61
CA ARG A 146 -19.90 0.66 4.28
C ARG A 146 -21.39 0.63 3.89
N HIS A 147 -22.05 -0.51 4.03
CA HIS A 147 -23.48 -0.62 3.75
C HIS A 147 -24.33 0.31 4.65
N GLY A 148 -23.92 0.51 5.89
CA GLY A 148 -24.55 1.47 6.81
C GLY A 148 -24.10 2.93 6.62
N GLY A 149 -23.24 3.23 5.64
CA GLY A 149 -22.69 4.57 5.41
C GLY A 149 -21.77 5.07 6.53
N ARG A 150 -21.24 4.18 7.38
CA ARG A 150 -20.43 4.51 8.55
C ARG A 150 -18.96 4.17 8.38
N SER A 151 -18.60 3.28 7.44
CA SER A 151 -17.20 2.90 7.25
C SER A 151 -16.36 4.11 6.86
N LEU A 152 -15.21 4.24 7.50
CA LEU A 152 -14.19 5.22 7.16
C LEU A 152 -13.19 4.68 6.15
N LEU A 153 -13.07 3.36 6.10
CA LEU A 153 -12.05 2.64 5.33
C LEU A 153 -12.71 1.60 4.43
N GLU A 154 -12.09 1.36 3.31
CA GLU A 154 -12.40 0.27 2.39
C GLU A 154 -11.12 -0.54 2.15
N LEU A 155 -11.14 -1.81 2.51
CA LEU A 155 -9.99 -2.70 2.31
C LEU A 155 -9.78 -2.93 0.81
N GLN A 156 -8.61 -2.55 0.32
CA GLN A 156 -8.21 -2.72 -1.07
C GLN A 156 -7.32 -3.94 -1.26
N ALA A 157 -6.43 -4.18 -0.30
CA ALA A 157 -5.55 -5.34 -0.34
C ALA A 157 -5.06 -5.74 1.05
N VAL A 158 -4.68 -7.02 1.16
CA VAL A 158 -3.99 -7.60 2.31
C VAL A 158 -2.78 -8.35 1.80
N PHE A 159 -1.62 -8.01 2.32
CA PHE A 159 -0.36 -8.60 1.88
C PHE A 159 0.44 -9.19 3.03
N THR A 160 1.21 -10.21 2.72
CA THR A 160 2.31 -10.70 3.54
C THR A 160 3.62 -10.52 2.79
N PRO A 161 4.73 -10.14 3.43
CA PRO A 161 6.02 -10.09 2.76
C PRO A 161 6.47 -11.48 2.32
N ALA A 162 6.71 -11.62 1.01
CA ALA A 162 7.42 -12.77 0.46
C ALA A 162 8.93 -12.60 0.64
N TRP A 163 9.41 -11.34 0.61
CA TRP A 163 10.82 -11.00 0.79
C TRP A 163 10.98 -9.55 1.29
N GLY A 164 12.02 -9.29 2.07
CA GLY A 164 12.37 -7.92 2.48
C GLY A 164 11.58 -7.40 3.68
N ALA A 165 11.17 -8.28 4.59
CA ALA A 165 10.56 -7.85 5.85
C ALA A 165 11.52 -6.97 6.67
N ALA A 166 11.01 -5.86 7.19
CA ALA A 166 11.80 -4.99 8.05
C ALA A 166 12.00 -5.63 9.42
N ALA A 167 13.21 -5.89 9.81
CA ALA A 167 13.80 -6.11 11.16
C ALA A 167 12.96 -6.77 12.29
N ARG A 168 11.68 -7.01 12.12
CA ARG A 168 10.76 -7.67 13.05
C ARG A 168 10.29 -9.00 12.47
N HIS A 169 9.47 -9.72 13.22
CA HIS A 169 8.79 -10.94 12.80
C HIS A 169 8.01 -10.75 11.48
N ARG A 170 7.31 -11.78 11.05
CA ARG A 170 6.39 -11.69 9.92
C ARG A 170 5.39 -10.56 10.15
N GLU A 171 5.12 -9.82 9.09
CA GLU A 171 4.19 -8.70 9.12
C GLU A 171 3.02 -8.94 8.17
N VAL A 172 1.92 -8.22 8.39
CA VAL A 172 0.79 -8.15 7.47
C VAL A 172 0.58 -6.68 7.12
N VAL A 173 0.46 -6.38 5.83
CA VAL A 173 0.18 -5.04 5.35
C VAL A 173 -1.27 -4.98 4.87
N LEU A 174 -2.05 -4.10 5.49
CA LEU A 174 -3.42 -3.79 5.09
C LEU A 174 -3.39 -2.49 4.28
N TRP A 175 -3.87 -2.54 3.05
CA TRP A 175 -3.95 -1.41 2.15
C TRP A 175 -5.39 -0.94 2.04
N GLN A 176 -5.69 0.27 2.51
CA GLN A 176 -7.06 0.70 2.76
C GLN A 176 -7.31 2.08 2.18
N LYS A 177 -8.38 2.23 1.40
CA LYS A 177 -8.87 3.51 0.91
C LYS A 177 -9.69 4.22 1.98
N VAL A 178 -9.43 5.50 2.21
CA VAL A 178 -10.24 6.34 3.10
C VAL A 178 -11.47 6.82 2.33
N THR A 179 -12.63 6.32 2.70
CA THR A 179 -13.89 6.64 2.02
C THR A 179 -14.54 7.92 2.51
N ARG A 180 -14.23 8.34 3.74
CA ARG A 180 -14.76 9.55 4.38
C ARG A 180 -13.69 10.33 5.12
N PRO A 181 -12.94 11.22 4.44
CA PRO A 181 -11.87 12.00 5.07
C PRO A 181 -12.33 12.84 6.27
N SER A 182 -13.53 13.41 6.22
CA SER A 182 -14.10 14.16 7.35
C SER A 182 -14.37 13.30 8.58
N GLY A 183 -14.78 12.04 8.38
CA GLY A 183 -14.97 11.09 9.48
C GLY A 183 -13.64 10.68 10.11
N LEU A 184 -12.59 10.55 9.30
CA LEU A 184 -11.23 10.29 9.81
C LEU A 184 -10.72 11.43 10.69
N LEU A 185 -10.97 12.68 10.30
CA LEU A 185 -10.62 13.83 11.13
C LEU A 185 -11.33 13.77 12.49
N GLY A 186 -12.60 13.40 12.51
CA GLY A 186 -13.35 13.17 13.75
C GLY A 186 -12.68 12.11 14.63
N LEU A 187 -12.30 10.98 14.06
CA LEU A 187 -11.59 9.91 14.79
C LEU A 187 -10.25 10.38 15.37
N LEU A 188 -9.52 11.25 14.69
CA LEU A 188 -8.23 11.78 15.15
C LEU A 188 -8.37 12.89 16.22
N THR A 189 -9.53 13.53 16.32
CA THR A 189 -9.77 14.66 17.22
C THR A 189 -10.67 14.33 18.43
N THR A 190 -11.17 13.11 18.51
CA THR A 190 -12.00 12.63 19.61
C THR A 190 -11.43 11.38 20.25
N GLU A 191 -11.80 11.11 21.49
CA GLU A 191 -11.49 9.81 22.09
C GLU A 191 -12.26 8.70 21.39
N VAL A 192 -11.58 7.56 21.16
CA VAL A 192 -12.25 6.37 20.64
C VAL A 192 -13.25 5.87 21.71
N PRO A 193 -14.55 5.78 21.36
CA PRO A 193 -15.58 5.32 22.30
C PRO A 193 -15.24 3.97 22.91
N ALA A 194 -15.60 3.78 24.19
CA ALA A 194 -15.25 2.54 24.91
C ALA A 194 -15.84 1.28 24.25
N GLU A 195 -17.01 1.40 23.62
CA GLU A 195 -17.64 0.30 22.87
C GLU A 195 -16.78 -0.20 21.70
N HIS A 196 -15.99 0.66 21.07
CA HIS A 196 -15.08 0.26 19.98
C HIS A 196 -13.82 -0.45 20.48
N ARG A 197 -13.58 -0.45 21.79
CA ARG A 197 -12.46 -1.12 22.44
C ARG A 197 -12.89 -2.26 23.36
N ALA A 198 -14.17 -2.60 23.34
CA ALA A 198 -14.74 -3.67 24.16
C ALA A 198 -14.44 -5.06 23.56
N PRO A 199 -14.48 -6.13 24.38
CA PRO A 199 -14.43 -7.51 23.87
C PRO A 199 -15.46 -7.73 22.76
N GLY A 200 -15.07 -8.46 21.71
CA GLY A 200 -15.89 -8.68 20.52
C GLY A 200 -15.68 -7.65 19.42
N THR A 201 -14.84 -6.61 19.64
CA THR A 201 -14.44 -5.69 18.59
C THR A 201 -13.06 -6.03 18.05
N TRP A 202 -12.81 -5.70 16.77
CA TRP A 202 -11.49 -5.90 16.16
C TRP A 202 -10.35 -5.27 16.97
N MET A 203 -10.53 -4.03 17.42
CA MET A 203 -9.49 -3.31 18.17
C MET A 203 -9.08 -4.02 19.47
N HIS A 204 -10.02 -4.66 20.14
CA HIS A 204 -9.74 -5.43 21.35
C HIS A 204 -9.20 -6.82 21.02
N ASP A 205 -9.90 -7.57 20.15
CA ASP A 205 -9.66 -9.01 19.99
C ASP A 205 -8.38 -9.29 19.18
N ALA A 206 -7.98 -8.36 18.30
CA ALA A 206 -6.74 -8.45 17.56
C ALA A 206 -5.49 -8.40 18.47
N LEU A 207 -5.58 -7.84 19.68
CA LEU A 207 -4.47 -7.83 20.66
C LEU A 207 -4.05 -9.24 21.10
N ARG A 208 -4.90 -10.25 20.90
CA ARG A 208 -4.53 -11.64 21.17
C ARG A 208 -3.55 -12.22 20.16
N VAL A 209 -3.57 -11.70 18.95
CA VAL A 209 -2.85 -12.27 17.80
C VAL A 209 -1.76 -11.36 17.24
N ARG A 210 -1.66 -10.13 17.73
CA ARG A 210 -0.62 -9.18 17.32
C ARG A 210 -0.02 -8.43 18.49
N ASP A 211 1.28 -8.12 18.40
CA ASP A 211 2.00 -7.29 19.37
C ASP A 211 1.74 -5.79 19.11
N ASP A 212 1.84 -5.39 17.84
CA ASP A 212 1.92 -3.99 17.49
C ASP A 212 1.38 -3.75 16.08
N TRP A 213 1.08 -2.50 15.78
CA TRP A 213 0.79 -2.06 14.41
C TRP A 213 1.21 -0.60 14.23
N GLU A 214 1.51 -0.26 13.00
CA GLU A 214 1.82 1.10 12.58
C GLU A 214 0.90 1.50 11.44
N SER A 215 0.36 2.72 11.50
CA SER A 215 -0.49 3.28 10.44
C SER A 215 0.22 4.44 9.77
N ARG A 216 0.23 4.44 8.44
CA ARG A 216 0.71 5.56 7.64
C ARG A 216 -0.39 6.10 6.76
N MET A 217 -0.57 7.41 6.78
CA MET A 217 -1.51 8.08 5.88
C MET A 217 -0.80 8.47 4.59
N LEU A 218 -1.37 8.02 3.49
CA LEU A 218 -0.89 8.23 2.14
C LEU A 218 -1.92 9.01 1.33
N ARG A 219 -1.45 9.71 0.31
CA ARG A 219 -2.28 10.42 -0.65
C ARG A 219 -1.80 10.11 -2.05
N THR A 220 -2.71 9.71 -2.95
CA THR A 220 -2.36 9.48 -4.35
C THR A 220 -1.83 10.76 -4.99
N ALA A 221 -0.90 10.63 -5.95
CA ALA A 221 -0.72 11.66 -6.95
C ALA A 221 -1.98 11.73 -7.83
N SER A 222 -2.26 12.89 -8.44
CA SER A 222 -3.44 13.06 -9.30
C SER A 222 -3.45 12.19 -10.56
N TRP A 223 -2.31 11.61 -10.89
CA TRP A 223 -2.08 10.75 -12.04
C TRP A 223 -1.81 9.27 -11.66
N SER A 224 -1.91 8.91 -10.39
CA SER A 224 -1.71 7.53 -9.95
C SER A 224 -2.62 6.57 -10.73
N PRO A 225 -2.12 5.44 -11.27
CA PRO A 225 -2.93 4.54 -12.09
C PRO A 225 -4.20 4.06 -11.39
N LEU A 226 -4.09 3.73 -10.11
CA LEU A 226 -5.23 3.39 -9.24
C LEU A 226 -5.38 4.44 -8.13
N PHE A 227 -6.63 4.64 -7.67
CA PHE A 227 -6.98 5.67 -6.68
C PHE A 227 -8.31 5.40 -5.97
#